data_6b8b4e1749c7f1d3418c527bcc874b90
#
_entry.id   6b8b4e1749c7f1d3418c527bcc874b90
#
_cell.length_a   1.000
_cell.length_b   1.000
_cell.length_c   1.000
_cell.angle_alpha   90.00
_cell.angle_beta   90.00
_cell.angle_gamma   90.00
#
_symmetry.space_group_name_H-M   'P 1'
#
loop_
_entity.id
_entity.type
_entity.pdbx_description
1 polymer ?
#
loop_
_entity_poly.entity_id
_entity_poly.type
_entity_poly.pdbx_seq_one_letter_code
_entity_poly.pdbx_strand_id
1 'polypeptide(L)'
;NPHEMLCSEADAALYLPFGPLQPEIQSVPILHNTFYLIVSPEHPLTGRGTLALADLAGQQLFYEPLYQEMVDLAAAQPGLPFSAPSWRMVENYECVYNDLLAGRGMFLCLMKYPAFPAAWYLPLQLPLPDTCLLTLRDDPRPEIQRLREVFTAVYASRAKLLGEE
;
A
#
# COMPACT_ATOMS: atom_id res chain seq x y z
N ASN A 1 -4.43 -11.80 12.86
CA ASN A 1 -3.03 -11.97 13.26
C ASN A 1 -2.34 -12.91 12.25
N PRO A 2 -1.24 -12.48 11.58
CA PRO A 2 -0.54 -13.31 10.59
C PRO A 2 -0.09 -14.68 11.11
N HIS A 3 0.35 -14.76 12.37
CA HIS A 3 0.79 -16.03 12.97
C HIS A 3 -0.35 -17.03 13.12
N GLU A 4 -1.51 -16.61 13.60
CA GLU A 4 -2.67 -17.50 13.73
C GLU A 4 -3.10 -18.04 12.36
N MET A 5 -3.11 -17.17 11.34
CA MET A 5 -3.42 -17.55 9.98
C MET A 5 -2.46 -18.62 9.43
N LEU A 6 -1.14 -18.44 9.65
CA LEU A 6 -0.12 -19.40 9.20
C LEU A 6 -0.14 -20.72 10.00
N CYS A 7 -0.65 -20.71 11.24
CA CYS A 7 -0.77 -21.91 12.04
C CYS A 7 -2.02 -22.74 11.73
N SER A 8 -3.08 -22.12 11.23
CA SER A 8 -4.41 -22.75 11.15
C SER A 8 -5.02 -22.79 9.75
N GLU A 9 -4.70 -21.83 8.89
CA GLU A 9 -5.47 -21.62 7.67
C GLU A 9 -4.61 -21.60 6.39
N ALA A 10 -3.31 -21.29 6.49
CA ALA A 10 -2.47 -21.13 5.33
C ALA A 10 -1.02 -21.57 5.56
N ASP A 11 -0.40 -22.11 4.55
CA ASP A 11 1.03 -22.48 4.56
C ASP A 11 1.94 -21.27 4.33
N ALA A 12 1.43 -20.28 3.60
CA ALA A 12 2.10 -19.02 3.28
C ALA A 12 1.06 -17.93 3.04
N ALA A 13 1.44 -16.67 3.27
CA ALA A 13 0.56 -15.54 3.05
C ALA A 13 1.29 -14.38 2.38
N LEU A 14 0.59 -13.66 1.52
CA LEU A 14 1.02 -12.35 1.05
C LEU A 14 0.53 -11.29 2.04
N TYR A 15 1.44 -10.49 2.53
CA TYR A 15 1.14 -9.53 3.60
C TYR A 15 1.91 -8.23 3.43
N LEU A 16 1.30 -7.15 3.85
CA LEU A 16 1.90 -5.83 3.93
C LEU A 16 2.15 -5.47 5.40
N PRO A 17 3.37 -5.67 5.93
CA PRO A 17 3.65 -5.53 7.35
C PRO A 17 3.81 -4.06 7.76
N PHE A 18 2.81 -3.47 8.38
CA PHE A 18 2.87 -2.12 8.94
C PHE A 18 3.50 -2.04 10.33
N GLY A 19 3.87 -3.17 10.92
CA GLY A 19 4.48 -3.25 12.23
C GLY A 19 5.42 -4.44 12.35
N PRO A 20 6.04 -4.63 13.53
CA PRO A 20 6.93 -5.76 13.76
C PRO A 20 6.18 -7.08 13.66
N LEU A 21 6.76 -8.01 12.94
CA LEU A 21 6.27 -9.38 12.84
C LEU A 21 6.74 -10.21 14.06
N GLN A 22 5.97 -11.23 14.40
CA GLN A 22 6.34 -12.16 15.46
C GLN A 22 7.60 -12.94 15.09
N PRO A 23 8.44 -13.34 16.09
CA PRO A 23 9.72 -14.02 15.84
C PRO A 23 9.58 -15.35 15.07
N GLU A 24 8.44 -16.02 15.20
CA GLU A 24 8.11 -17.27 14.54
C GLU A 24 7.83 -17.11 13.04
N ILE A 25 7.63 -15.87 12.58
CA ILE A 25 7.36 -15.57 11.18
C ILE A 25 8.68 -15.27 10.47
N GLN A 26 8.84 -15.88 9.31
CA GLN A 26 9.84 -15.49 8.32
C GLN A 26 9.16 -14.67 7.22
N SER A 27 9.73 -13.50 6.95
CA SER A 27 9.27 -12.57 5.92
C SER A 27 10.30 -12.51 4.78
N VAL A 28 9.82 -12.61 3.55
CA VAL A 28 10.61 -12.42 2.33
C VAL A 28 9.95 -11.32 1.51
N PRO A 29 10.63 -10.19 1.24
CA PRO A 29 10.06 -9.13 0.41
C PRO A 29 9.88 -9.65 -1.04
N ILE A 30 8.76 -9.30 -1.67
CA ILE A 30 8.40 -9.76 -3.01
C ILE A 30 7.99 -8.63 -3.95
N LEU A 31 7.55 -7.50 -3.42
CA LEU A 31 7.08 -6.37 -4.20
C LEU A 31 7.32 -5.07 -3.44
N HIS A 32 8.06 -4.15 -4.08
CA HIS A 32 8.12 -2.77 -3.62
C HIS A 32 6.80 -2.05 -3.95
N ASN A 33 6.21 -1.39 -2.96
CA ASN A 33 4.91 -0.74 -3.09
C ASN A 33 5.05 0.76 -3.32
N THR A 34 4.20 1.26 -4.21
CA THR A 34 3.97 2.69 -4.38
C THR A 34 2.48 2.95 -4.23
N PHE A 35 2.10 3.80 -3.29
CA PHE A 35 0.73 4.31 -3.26
C PHE A 35 0.51 5.34 -4.33
N TYR A 36 -0.69 5.31 -4.87
CA TYR A 36 -1.18 6.32 -5.79
C TYR A 36 -2.43 6.97 -5.20
N LEU A 37 -2.62 8.23 -5.56
CA LEU A 37 -3.87 8.93 -5.38
C LEU A 37 -4.53 9.09 -6.75
N ILE A 38 -5.79 8.66 -6.85
CA ILE A 38 -6.62 8.96 -8.01
C ILE A 38 -7.10 10.40 -7.85
N VAL A 39 -6.67 11.26 -8.78
CA VAL A 39 -6.90 12.71 -8.77
C VAL A 39 -7.48 13.12 -10.12
N SER A 40 -8.71 13.59 -10.13
CA SER A 40 -9.35 14.02 -11.39
C SER A 40 -8.75 15.31 -11.95
N PRO A 41 -8.94 15.63 -13.23
CA PRO A 41 -8.51 16.90 -13.82
C PRO A 41 -9.06 18.14 -13.12
N GLU A 42 -10.22 18.03 -12.50
CA GLU A 42 -10.89 19.12 -11.79
C GLU A 42 -10.30 19.41 -10.39
N HIS A 43 -9.42 18.53 -9.90
CA HIS A 43 -8.84 18.66 -8.58
C HIS A 43 -7.64 19.65 -8.59
N PRO A 44 -7.48 20.50 -7.54
CA PRO A 44 -6.39 21.49 -7.49
C PRO A 44 -4.97 20.92 -7.53
N LEU A 45 -4.78 19.64 -7.17
CA LEU A 45 -3.48 18.98 -7.19
C LEU A 45 -3.16 18.31 -8.54
N THR A 46 -4.05 18.38 -9.51
CA THR A 46 -3.82 17.85 -10.87
C THR A 46 -2.58 18.46 -11.50
N GLY A 47 -1.79 17.63 -12.19
CA GLY A 47 -0.57 18.05 -12.85
C GLY A 47 0.65 18.21 -11.94
N ARG A 48 0.51 18.02 -10.63
CA ARG A 48 1.66 17.83 -9.75
C ARG A 48 2.30 16.46 -10.01
N GLY A 49 3.58 16.36 -9.75
CA GLY A 49 4.30 15.08 -9.83
C GLY A 49 3.98 14.19 -8.62
N THR A 50 5.01 13.72 -7.93
CA THR A 50 4.84 12.98 -6.68
C THR A 50 4.31 13.90 -5.58
N LEU A 51 3.31 13.44 -4.83
CA LEU A 51 2.75 14.17 -3.70
C LEU A 51 3.37 13.68 -2.39
N ALA A 52 3.68 14.60 -1.50
CA ALA A 52 4.02 14.31 -0.11
C ALA A 52 2.74 14.36 0.76
N LEU A 53 2.80 13.76 1.94
CA LEU A 53 1.67 13.78 2.88
C LEU A 53 1.27 15.22 3.29
N ALA A 54 2.25 16.13 3.35
CA ALA A 54 2.01 17.55 3.64
C ALA A 54 1.20 18.27 2.54
N ASP A 55 1.30 17.84 1.29
CA ASP A 55 0.52 18.42 0.17
C ASP A 55 -0.98 18.10 0.29
N LEU A 56 -1.33 17.12 1.11
CA LEU A 56 -2.70 16.64 1.31
C LEU A 56 -3.44 17.40 2.42
N ALA A 57 -2.79 18.40 3.02
CA ALA A 57 -3.38 19.20 4.09
C ALA A 57 -4.74 19.80 3.66
N GLY A 58 -5.78 19.58 4.47
CA GLY A 58 -7.13 20.05 4.22
C GLY A 58 -7.88 19.32 3.09
N GLN A 59 -7.28 18.32 2.47
CA GLN A 59 -7.91 17.55 1.39
C GLN A 59 -8.78 16.42 1.95
N GLN A 60 -9.81 16.03 1.18
CA GLN A 60 -10.60 14.84 1.44
C GLN A 60 -9.93 13.64 0.78
N LEU A 61 -9.64 12.61 1.57
CA LEU A 61 -9.06 11.34 1.12
C LEU A 61 -10.03 10.20 1.39
N PHE A 62 -10.30 9.41 0.36
CA PHE A 62 -11.06 8.17 0.44
C PHE A 62 -10.11 6.98 0.40
N TYR A 63 -10.41 5.94 1.16
CA TYR A 63 -9.62 4.71 1.18
C TYR A 63 -10.48 3.48 1.49
N GLU A 64 -10.03 2.32 1.04
CA GLU A 64 -10.68 1.03 1.32
C GLU A 64 -10.23 0.49 2.69
N PRO A 65 -11.05 -0.37 3.34
CA PRO A 65 -10.72 -0.96 4.65
C PRO A 65 -9.34 -1.64 4.72
N LEU A 66 -8.87 -2.18 3.60
CA LEU A 66 -7.54 -2.78 3.45
C LEU A 66 -6.39 -1.84 3.89
N TYR A 67 -6.58 -0.54 3.76
CA TYR A 67 -5.55 0.46 4.05
C TYR A 67 -5.67 1.12 5.43
N GLN A 68 -6.55 0.61 6.32
CA GLN A 68 -6.80 1.22 7.64
C GLN A 68 -5.52 1.35 8.48
N GLU A 69 -4.73 0.29 8.59
CA GLU A 69 -3.48 0.33 9.38
C GLU A 69 -2.49 1.38 8.85
N MET A 70 -2.40 1.51 7.53
CA MET A 70 -1.55 2.53 6.90
C MET A 70 -2.07 3.94 7.19
N VAL A 71 -3.37 4.15 7.11
CA VAL A 71 -3.99 5.46 7.42
C VAL A 71 -3.75 5.83 8.87
N ASP A 72 -3.88 4.89 9.80
CA ASP A 72 -3.61 5.10 11.23
C ASP A 72 -2.14 5.50 11.46
N LEU A 73 -1.20 4.83 10.79
CA LEU A 73 0.22 5.17 10.85
C LEU A 73 0.50 6.55 10.25
N ALA A 74 -0.10 6.86 9.11
CA ALA A 74 0.05 8.16 8.46
C ALA A 74 -0.52 9.29 9.34
N ALA A 75 -1.68 9.06 9.96
CA ALA A 75 -2.32 10.03 10.84
C ALA A 75 -1.55 10.26 12.16
N ALA A 76 -0.79 9.26 12.60
CA ALA A 76 0.03 9.34 13.83
C ALA A 76 1.41 9.99 13.60
N GLN A 77 1.80 10.33 12.38
CA GLN A 77 3.10 10.94 12.11
C GLN A 77 3.22 12.33 12.77
N PRO A 78 4.26 12.59 13.56
CA PRO A 78 4.50 13.91 14.14
C PRO A 78 4.84 14.92 13.03
N GLY A 79 4.27 16.11 13.13
CA GLY A 79 4.56 17.21 12.19
C GLY A 79 3.59 17.33 11.01
N LEU A 80 2.53 16.54 10.96
CA LEU A 80 1.41 16.86 10.06
C LEU A 80 0.84 18.24 10.44
N PRO A 81 0.62 19.13 9.46
CA PRO A 81 0.05 20.44 9.73
C PRO A 81 -1.33 20.29 10.40
N PHE A 82 -1.73 21.31 11.16
CA PHE A 82 -3.02 21.37 11.88
C PHE A 82 -4.25 21.08 10.99
N SER A 83 -4.07 21.18 9.68
CA SER A 83 -5.03 20.85 8.62
C SER A 83 -4.77 19.45 8.04
N ALA A 84 -4.62 18.42 8.88
CA ALA A 84 -4.48 17.04 8.42
C ALA A 84 -5.53 16.68 7.36
N PRO A 85 -5.22 15.77 6.44
CA PRO A 85 -6.22 15.25 5.50
C PRO A 85 -7.44 14.71 6.24
N SER A 86 -8.63 14.92 5.68
CA SER A 86 -9.83 14.24 6.16
C SER A 86 -9.88 12.85 5.55
N TRP A 87 -9.65 11.82 6.36
CA TRP A 87 -9.68 10.43 5.94
C TRP A 87 -11.10 9.86 6.07
N ARG A 88 -11.61 9.31 4.98
CA ARG A 88 -12.91 8.66 4.97
C ARG A 88 -12.82 7.27 4.35
N MET A 89 -13.10 6.26 5.16
CA MET A 89 -13.20 4.89 4.71
C MET A 89 -14.47 4.70 3.86
N VAL A 90 -14.31 3.98 2.75
CA VAL A 90 -15.39 3.61 1.83
C VAL A 90 -15.19 2.16 1.41
N GLU A 91 -16.25 1.49 0.98
CA GLU A 91 -16.17 0.08 0.59
C GLU A 91 -15.27 -0.12 -0.65
N ASN A 92 -15.41 0.77 -1.63
CA ASN A 92 -14.60 0.80 -2.85
C ASN A 92 -14.71 2.19 -3.52
N TYR A 93 -13.95 2.40 -4.61
CA TYR A 93 -13.96 3.67 -5.34
C TYR A 93 -15.30 4.01 -5.99
N GLU A 94 -16.14 3.02 -6.30
CA GLU A 94 -17.44 3.24 -6.95
C GLU A 94 -18.38 4.04 -6.06
N CYS A 95 -18.28 3.87 -4.72
CA CYS A 95 -19.05 4.62 -3.73
C CYS A 95 -18.80 6.13 -3.78
N VAL A 96 -17.65 6.56 -4.30
CA VAL A 96 -17.21 7.96 -4.34
C VAL A 96 -16.87 8.45 -5.76
N TYR A 97 -17.22 7.67 -6.77
CA TYR A 97 -16.86 7.95 -8.17
C TYR A 97 -17.25 9.35 -8.62
N ASN A 98 -18.46 9.81 -8.30
CA ASN A 98 -18.92 11.16 -8.65
C ASN A 98 -18.17 12.26 -7.88
N ASP A 99 -17.75 12.00 -6.66
CA ASP A 99 -16.93 12.93 -5.88
C ASP A 99 -15.53 13.06 -6.51
N LEU A 100 -14.96 11.95 -6.94
CA LEU A 100 -13.67 11.94 -7.65
C LEU A 100 -13.76 12.70 -8.97
N LEU A 101 -14.78 12.44 -9.80
CA LEU A 101 -14.99 13.16 -11.06
C LEU A 101 -15.11 14.67 -10.87
N ALA A 102 -15.79 15.08 -9.81
CA ALA A 102 -16.01 16.49 -9.48
C ALA A 102 -14.82 17.16 -8.74
N GLY A 103 -13.71 16.48 -8.57
CA GLY A 103 -12.54 17.00 -7.85
C GLY A 103 -12.77 17.27 -6.36
N ARG A 104 -13.79 16.64 -5.74
CA ARG A 104 -14.13 16.85 -4.32
C ARG A 104 -13.37 15.95 -3.36
N GLY A 105 -12.37 15.24 -3.85
CA GLY A 105 -11.51 14.38 -3.05
C GLY A 105 -10.62 13.51 -3.91
N MET A 106 -9.80 12.71 -3.27
CA MET A 106 -8.85 11.80 -3.88
C MET A 106 -9.04 10.40 -3.31
N PHE A 107 -8.70 9.37 -4.09
CA PHE A 107 -8.82 7.98 -3.67
C PHE A 107 -7.45 7.32 -3.59
N LEU A 108 -7.15 6.73 -2.44
CA LEU A 108 -5.89 6.03 -2.17
C LEU A 108 -5.94 4.59 -2.71
N CYS A 109 -4.91 4.19 -3.45
CA CYS A 109 -4.80 2.83 -3.98
C CYS A 109 -3.35 2.38 -4.19
N LEU A 110 -3.12 1.07 -4.15
CA LEU A 110 -1.84 0.43 -4.52
C LEU A 110 -1.80 0.00 -5.99
N MET A 111 -2.94 -0.19 -6.60
CA MET A 111 -3.04 -0.64 -7.98
C MET A 111 -3.85 0.34 -8.83
N LYS A 112 -3.59 0.34 -10.12
CA LYS A 112 -4.31 1.18 -11.07
C LYS A 112 -5.57 0.44 -11.55
N TYR A 113 -6.72 1.05 -11.34
CA TYR A 113 -8.01 0.52 -11.82
C TYR A 113 -8.23 0.91 -13.28
N PRO A 114 -8.75 -0.01 -14.12
CA PRO A 114 -9.05 0.32 -15.54
C PRO A 114 -10.08 1.43 -15.73
N ALA A 115 -10.87 1.72 -14.70
CA ALA A 115 -11.90 2.75 -14.72
C ALA A 115 -11.37 4.19 -14.82
N PHE A 116 -10.07 4.41 -14.54
CA PHE A 116 -9.48 5.75 -14.54
C PHE A 116 -8.31 5.87 -15.51
N PRO A 117 -8.16 7.01 -16.19
CA PRO A 117 -7.02 7.28 -17.06
C PRO A 117 -5.69 7.25 -16.27
N ALA A 118 -4.62 6.80 -16.93
CA ALA A 118 -3.29 6.74 -16.31
C ALA A 118 -2.81 8.10 -15.77
N ALA A 119 -3.19 9.20 -16.40
CA ALA A 119 -2.85 10.56 -15.98
C ALA A 119 -3.49 11.01 -14.65
N TRP A 120 -4.48 10.26 -14.13
CA TRP A 120 -5.13 10.58 -12.88
C TRP A 120 -4.39 10.01 -11.67
N TYR A 121 -3.40 9.14 -11.87
CA TYR A 121 -2.65 8.51 -10.80
C TYR A 121 -1.42 9.33 -10.44
N LEU A 122 -1.45 10.00 -9.30
CA LEU A 122 -0.31 10.69 -8.74
C LEU A 122 0.35 9.81 -7.67
N PRO A 123 1.67 9.55 -7.77
CA PRO A 123 2.38 8.83 -6.73
C PRO A 123 2.35 9.59 -5.42
N LEU A 124 2.12 8.89 -4.32
CA LEU A 124 2.19 9.43 -2.97
C LEU A 124 3.48 8.96 -2.31
N GLN A 125 4.31 9.91 -1.89
CA GLN A 125 5.53 9.64 -1.16
C GLN A 125 5.19 9.32 0.30
N LEU A 126 5.06 8.03 0.57
CA LEU A 126 4.92 7.47 1.91
C LEU A 126 5.97 6.38 2.10
N PRO A 127 6.64 6.33 3.27
CA PRO A 127 7.48 5.19 3.61
C PRO A 127 6.58 3.97 3.81
N LEU A 128 6.62 3.07 2.83
CA LEU A 128 5.81 1.86 2.85
C LEU A 128 6.71 0.65 3.04
N PRO A 129 6.22 -0.36 3.77
CA PRO A 129 6.85 -1.66 3.73
C PRO A 129 6.63 -2.31 2.36
N ASP A 130 7.54 -3.19 2.00
CA ASP A 130 7.34 -4.07 0.85
C ASP A 130 6.21 -5.06 1.15
N THR A 131 5.49 -5.48 0.12
CA THR A 131 4.66 -6.68 0.23
C THR A 131 5.58 -7.88 0.42
N CYS A 132 5.29 -8.68 1.42
CA CYS A 132 6.11 -9.82 1.81
C CYS A 132 5.35 -11.13 1.64
N LEU A 133 6.10 -12.18 1.32
CA LEU A 133 5.69 -13.55 1.54
C LEU A 133 6.00 -13.88 3.00
N LEU A 134 4.99 -14.23 3.78
CA LEU A 134 5.11 -14.72 5.14
C LEU A 134 4.97 -16.23 5.18
N THR A 135 5.81 -16.87 5.98
CA THR A 135 5.77 -18.31 6.29
C THR A 135 6.18 -18.51 7.74
N LEU A 136 5.92 -19.67 8.32
CA LEU A 136 6.51 -20.01 9.61
C LEU A 136 8.02 -20.22 9.44
N ARG A 137 8.82 -19.66 10.34
CA ARG A 137 10.30 -19.68 10.26
C ARG A 137 10.85 -21.09 10.22
N ASP A 138 10.36 -21.94 11.10
CA ASP A 138 10.86 -23.31 11.32
C ASP A 138 10.04 -24.35 10.52
N ASP A 139 9.34 -23.93 9.47
CA ASP A 139 8.63 -24.85 8.60
C ASP A 139 9.63 -25.77 7.86
N PRO A 140 9.63 -27.08 8.13
CA PRO A 140 10.63 -28.00 7.58
C PRO A 140 10.32 -28.44 6.14
N ARG A 141 9.17 -28.10 5.61
CA ARG A 141 8.70 -28.55 4.29
C ARG A 141 9.54 -27.98 3.16
N PRO A 142 10.08 -28.83 2.27
CA PRO A 142 10.93 -28.38 1.17
C PRO A 142 10.20 -27.45 0.19
N GLU A 143 8.88 -27.60 0.04
CA GLU A 143 8.03 -26.75 -0.79
C GLU A 143 8.03 -25.30 -0.29
N ILE A 144 7.98 -25.10 1.02
CA ILE A 144 8.01 -23.76 1.64
C ILE A 144 9.40 -23.13 1.49
N GLN A 145 10.46 -23.92 1.66
CA GLN A 145 11.83 -23.45 1.43
C GLN A 145 12.01 -23.04 -0.04
N ARG A 146 11.55 -23.87 -0.96
CA ARG A 146 11.61 -23.59 -2.39
C ARG A 146 10.83 -22.33 -2.77
N LEU A 147 9.65 -22.15 -2.17
CA LEU A 147 8.82 -20.94 -2.36
C LEU A 147 9.59 -19.68 -1.96
N ARG A 148 10.24 -19.67 -0.79
CA ARG A 148 11.06 -18.55 -0.32
C ARG A 148 12.20 -18.22 -1.29
N GLU A 149 12.95 -19.25 -1.74
CA GLU A 149 14.06 -19.09 -2.68
C GLU A 149 13.60 -18.45 -4.00
N VAL A 150 12.49 -18.94 -4.57
CA VAL A 150 11.94 -18.44 -5.83
C VAL A 150 11.55 -16.95 -5.68
N PHE A 151 10.80 -16.61 -4.64
CA PHE A 151 10.38 -15.22 -4.43
C PHE A 151 11.56 -14.28 -4.14
N THR A 152 12.55 -14.72 -3.37
CA THR A 152 13.78 -13.96 -3.13
C THR A 152 14.51 -13.67 -4.46
N ALA A 153 14.66 -14.68 -5.31
CA ALA A 153 15.31 -14.52 -6.61
C ALA A 153 14.55 -13.59 -7.55
N VAL A 154 13.21 -13.69 -7.58
CA VAL A 154 12.35 -12.83 -8.39
C VAL A 154 12.43 -11.37 -7.92
N TYR A 155 12.36 -11.14 -6.63
CA TYR A 155 12.47 -9.78 -6.06
C TYR A 155 13.82 -9.14 -6.39
N ALA A 156 14.93 -9.86 -6.16
CA ALA A 156 16.27 -9.38 -6.48
C ALA A 156 16.46 -9.07 -7.99
N SER A 157 15.88 -9.89 -8.86
CA SER A 157 15.93 -9.66 -10.30
C SER A 157 15.14 -8.42 -10.72
N ARG A 158 14.00 -8.17 -10.08
CA ARG A 158 13.14 -7.02 -10.33
C ARG A 158 13.78 -5.72 -9.84
N ALA A 159 14.38 -5.71 -8.64
CA ALA A 159 15.07 -4.55 -8.10
C ALA A 159 16.20 -4.08 -9.04
N LYS A 160 16.98 -5.00 -9.61
CA LYS A 160 18.00 -4.69 -10.63
C LYS A 160 17.42 -4.06 -11.90
N LEU A 161 16.26 -4.52 -12.35
CA LEU A 161 15.61 -3.96 -13.56
C LEU A 161 15.08 -2.55 -13.33
N LEU A 162 14.69 -2.22 -12.10
CA LEU A 162 14.16 -0.91 -11.74
C LEU A 162 15.24 0.10 -11.32
N GLY A 163 16.51 -0.34 -11.19
CA GLY A 163 17.64 0.51 -10.79
C GLY A 163 17.60 0.93 -9.32
N GLU A 164 16.96 0.13 -8.49
CA GLU A 164 16.79 0.36 -7.04
C GLU A 164 17.94 -0.31 -6.25
N GLU A 165 19.22 0.01 -6.58
CA GLU A 165 20.39 -0.36 -5.77
C GLU A 165 20.88 0.81 -4.93
#